data_ad9d5314a9eafaeace4dc4fc1386fe58
#
_entry.id   ad9d5314a9eafaeace4dc4fc1386fe58
#
_cell.length_a   1.000
_cell.length_b   1.000
_cell.length_c   1.000
_cell.angle_alpha   90.00
_cell.angle_beta   90.00
_cell.angle_gamma   90.00
#
_symmetry.space_group_name_H-M   'P 1'
#
loop_
_entity.id
_entity.type
_entity.pdbx_description
1 polymer ?
#
loop_
_entity_poly.entity_id
_entity_poly.type
_entity_poly.pdbx_seq_one_letter_code
_entity_poly.pdbx_strand_id
1 'polypeptide(L)'
;MNRRKFLSYVGYGCCGFVLNSCSTAPITERRQFKIIPEAKLNAQAAQIYEKVKNKEKLITDSRLKDIKEIGKKMEDSISEYFYQSKIDDPTINFDWEYILIDNKKVRNAWCMPGGKIAVYTGMLDVTKNTNGLAAIMGHEVAHAVAKHSVERASRGAVLNVSTQVIDILSGGKLSTVNRTTGMNTVGLLSQLGIMNPFNRKQESEADYLGMIFSSLSGYDIRETVKIWERMKEFNKGKAPPEFMS
;
A
#
# COMPACT_ATOMS: atom_id res chain seq x y z
N MET A 1 12.11 -21.32 39.72
CA MET A 1 11.89 -19.92 39.30
C MET A 1 10.52 -19.47 39.82
N ASN A 2 10.44 -18.38 40.61
CA ASN A 2 9.18 -17.99 41.28
C ASN A 2 8.25 -17.35 40.25
N ARG A 3 6.94 -17.70 40.21
CA ARG A 3 5.94 -17.20 39.25
C ARG A 3 5.97 -15.67 39.08
N ARG A 4 6.18 -14.93 40.17
CA ARG A 4 6.31 -13.48 40.15
C ARG A 4 7.52 -12.99 39.35
N LYS A 5 8.69 -13.65 39.48
CA LYS A 5 9.91 -13.30 38.71
C LYS A 5 9.72 -13.65 37.22
N PHE A 6 9.07 -14.75 36.89
CA PHE A 6 8.75 -15.10 35.51
C PHE A 6 7.85 -14.06 34.84
N LEU A 7 6.77 -13.63 35.50
CA LEU A 7 5.87 -12.58 35.00
C LEU A 7 6.58 -11.21 34.85
N SER A 8 7.49 -10.87 35.76
CA SER A 8 8.29 -9.65 35.63
C SER A 8 9.23 -9.71 34.42
N TYR A 9 9.93 -10.84 34.19
CA TYR A 9 10.81 -10.98 33.02
C TYR A 9 10.04 -10.99 31.70
N VAL A 10 8.87 -11.61 31.64
CA VAL A 10 7.97 -11.56 30.46
C VAL A 10 7.46 -10.14 30.26
N GLY A 11 7.08 -9.43 31.31
CA GLY A 11 6.65 -8.02 31.25
C GLY A 11 7.75 -7.10 30.74
N TYR A 12 8.96 -7.21 31.25
CA TYR A 12 10.11 -6.40 30.80
C TYR A 12 10.52 -6.76 29.36
N GLY A 13 10.49 -8.04 28.97
CA GLY A 13 10.75 -8.49 27.61
C GLY A 13 9.73 -7.93 26.62
N CYS A 14 8.45 -7.98 26.94
CA CYS A 14 7.39 -7.42 26.08
C CYS A 14 7.49 -5.90 25.94
N CYS A 15 7.77 -5.14 27.02
CA CYS A 15 7.94 -3.70 26.94
C CYS A 15 9.16 -3.28 26.11
N GLY A 16 10.27 -4.01 26.18
CA GLY A 16 11.47 -3.73 25.38
C GLY A 16 11.25 -3.92 23.88
N PHE A 17 10.46 -4.92 23.48
CA PHE A 17 10.11 -5.14 22.07
C PHE A 17 9.19 -4.08 21.49
N VAL A 18 8.23 -3.58 22.27
CA VAL A 18 7.25 -2.58 21.80
C VAL A 18 7.91 -1.21 21.60
N LEU A 19 8.89 -0.84 22.42
CA LEU A 19 9.58 0.46 22.31
C LEU A 19 10.42 0.60 21.02
N ASN A 20 10.96 -0.49 20.49
CA ASN A 20 11.71 -0.49 19.22
C ASN A 20 10.82 -0.62 17.97
N SER A 21 9.51 -0.81 18.13
CA SER A 21 8.57 -1.01 17.01
C SER A 21 7.90 0.28 16.54
N CYS A 22 8.16 1.40 17.21
CA CYS A 22 7.67 2.72 16.82
C CYS A 22 8.69 3.40 15.90
N SER A 23 8.30 3.61 14.65
CA SER A 23 9.03 4.44 13.68
C SER A 23 8.12 5.58 13.23
N THR A 24 8.67 6.52 12.49
CA THR A 24 7.89 7.60 11.86
C THR A 24 7.72 7.35 10.37
N ALA A 25 6.62 7.83 9.80
CA ALA A 25 6.44 7.89 8.36
C ALA A 25 7.39 8.94 7.78
N PRO A 26 7.98 8.71 6.61
CA PRO A 26 8.76 9.71 5.92
C PRO A 26 7.92 10.98 5.68
N ILE A 27 8.54 12.15 5.72
CA ILE A 27 7.94 13.47 5.44
C ILE A 27 6.91 13.93 6.50
N THR A 28 5.91 13.10 6.82
CA THR A 28 4.81 13.48 7.74
C THR A 28 5.15 13.27 9.21
N GLU A 29 6.23 12.54 9.50
CA GLU A 29 6.68 12.18 10.86
C GLU A 29 5.60 11.48 11.71
N ARG A 30 4.51 11.02 11.08
CA ARG A 30 3.45 10.29 11.76
C ARG A 30 4.01 9.00 12.37
N ARG A 31 3.70 8.75 13.63
CA ARG A 31 4.09 7.51 14.31
C ARG A 31 3.46 6.30 13.67
N GLN A 32 4.29 5.29 13.38
CA GLN A 32 3.91 4.03 12.76
C GLN A 32 4.31 2.86 13.64
N PHE A 33 3.46 1.84 13.65
CA PHE A 33 3.76 0.56 14.27
C PHE A 33 4.27 -0.42 13.22
N LYS A 34 5.55 -0.77 13.27
CA LYS A 34 6.21 -1.68 12.32
C LYS A 34 7.01 -2.75 13.06
N ILE A 35 6.55 -4.01 13.00
CA ILE A 35 7.26 -5.18 13.53
C ILE A 35 7.67 -6.15 12.43
N ILE A 36 7.07 -6.05 11.25
CA ILE A 36 7.44 -6.86 10.09
C ILE A 36 8.59 -6.17 9.36
N PRO A 37 9.71 -6.89 9.07
CA PRO A 37 10.78 -6.36 8.27
C PRO A 37 10.30 -5.98 6.86
N GLU A 38 10.61 -4.78 6.42
CA GLU A 38 10.21 -4.26 5.11
C GLU A 38 10.71 -5.13 3.96
N ALA A 39 11.98 -5.55 4.01
CA ALA A 39 12.57 -6.43 2.99
C ALA A 39 11.77 -7.73 2.80
N LYS A 40 11.23 -8.30 3.89
CA LYS A 40 10.38 -9.49 3.81
C LYS A 40 9.08 -9.21 3.06
N LEU A 41 8.45 -8.07 3.34
CA LEU A 41 7.21 -7.70 2.69
C LEU A 41 7.43 -7.34 1.21
N ASN A 42 8.53 -6.66 0.87
CA ASN A 42 8.91 -6.36 -0.51
C ASN A 42 9.14 -7.66 -1.31
N ALA A 43 9.83 -8.65 -0.73
CA ALA A 43 10.02 -9.95 -1.38
C ALA A 43 8.71 -10.70 -1.61
N GLN A 44 7.79 -10.69 -0.65
CA GLN A 44 6.45 -11.27 -0.81
C GLN A 44 5.64 -10.53 -1.88
N ALA A 45 5.71 -9.21 -1.91
CA ALA A 45 5.06 -8.37 -2.91
C ALA A 45 5.55 -8.70 -4.32
N ALA A 46 6.86 -8.81 -4.52
CA ALA A 46 7.46 -9.20 -5.79
C ALA A 46 6.94 -10.57 -6.29
N GLN A 47 6.89 -11.57 -5.38
CA GLN A 47 6.35 -12.89 -5.75
C GLN A 47 4.87 -12.85 -6.14
N ILE A 48 4.06 -12.04 -5.45
CA ILE A 48 2.64 -11.87 -5.78
C ILE A 48 2.48 -11.10 -7.08
N TYR A 49 3.29 -10.10 -7.33
CA TYR A 49 3.29 -9.33 -8.57
C TYR A 49 3.59 -10.23 -9.78
N GLU A 50 4.58 -11.12 -9.69
CA GLU A 50 4.85 -12.10 -10.75
C GLU A 50 3.65 -13.04 -11.00
N LYS A 51 2.96 -13.48 -9.94
CA LYS A 51 1.74 -14.28 -10.11
C LYS A 51 0.63 -13.49 -10.80
N VAL A 52 0.50 -12.18 -10.51
CA VAL A 52 -0.45 -11.30 -11.18
C VAL A 52 -0.09 -11.17 -12.67
N LYS A 53 1.18 -10.90 -12.99
CA LYS A 53 1.67 -10.82 -14.39
C LYS A 53 1.37 -12.08 -15.21
N ASN A 54 1.52 -13.25 -14.60
CA ASN A 54 1.28 -14.52 -15.25
C ASN A 54 -0.22 -14.86 -15.41
N LYS A 55 -1.09 -14.22 -14.64
CA LYS A 55 -2.51 -14.54 -14.58
C LYS A 55 -3.39 -13.56 -15.34
N GLU A 56 -3.02 -12.31 -15.36
CA GLU A 56 -3.79 -11.22 -15.95
C GLU A 56 -3.35 -10.98 -17.39
N LYS A 57 -4.28 -10.52 -18.22
CA LYS A 57 -3.97 -10.07 -19.57
C LYS A 57 -3.34 -8.68 -19.50
N LEU A 58 -2.10 -8.56 -19.96
CA LEU A 58 -1.34 -7.32 -19.93
C LEU A 58 -1.40 -6.61 -21.29
N ILE A 59 -1.33 -5.27 -21.21
CA ILE A 59 -1.25 -4.37 -22.36
C ILE A 59 0.17 -3.81 -22.45
N THR A 60 0.74 -3.79 -23.64
CA THR A 60 2.12 -3.32 -23.90
C THR A 60 2.20 -2.18 -24.92
N ASP A 61 1.09 -1.50 -25.17
CA ASP A 61 1.00 -0.39 -26.12
C ASP A 61 1.45 0.97 -25.53
N SER A 62 1.16 2.06 -26.25
CA SER A 62 1.54 3.42 -25.84
C SER A 62 1.05 3.81 -24.45
N ARG A 63 -0.09 3.29 -23.99
CA ARG A 63 -0.65 3.57 -22.66
C ARG A 63 0.26 3.08 -21.54
N LEU A 64 0.89 1.91 -21.71
CA LEU A 64 1.91 1.44 -20.77
C LEU A 64 3.16 2.33 -20.79
N LYS A 65 3.52 2.86 -21.98
CA LYS A 65 4.64 3.82 -22.08
C LYS A 65 4.37 5.08 -21.26
N ASP A 66 3.15 5.62 -21.35
CA ASP A 66 2.73 6.79 -20.56
C ASP A 66 2.81 6.51 -19.05
N ILE A 67 2.34 5.35 -18.60
CA ILE A 67 2.43 4.92 -17.20
C ILE A 67 3.90 4.87 -16.74
N LYS A 68 4.79 4.26 -17.53
CA LYS A 68 6.22 4.16 -17.23
C LYS A 68 6.90 5.53 -17.19
N GLU A 69 6.52 6.43 -18.09
CA GLU A 69 7.07 7.79 -18.12
C GLU A 69 6.67 8.58 -16.86
N ILE A 70 5.38 8.49 -16.48
CA ILE A 70 4.89 9.10 -15.23
C ILE A 70 5.63 8.51 -14.03
N GLY A 71 5.72 7.18 -13.97
CA GLY A 71 6.39 6.49 -12.89
C GLY A 71 7.84 6.89 -12.77
N LYS A 72 8.58 6.92 -13.87
CA LYS A 72 10.00 7.31 -13.87
C LYS A 72 10.20 8.74 -13.37
N LYS A 73 9.38 9.69 -13.80
CA LYS A 73 9.43 11.06 -13.28
C LYS A 73 9.16 11.12 -11.77
N MET A 74 8.25 10.30 -11.27
CA MET A 74 7.98 10.22 -9.82
C MET A 74 9.15 9.61 -9.06
N GLU A 75 9.73 8.50 -9.53
CA GLU A 75 10.94 7.91 -8.94
C GLU A 75 12.03 8.95 -8.78
N ASP A 76 12.38 9.62 -9.89
CA ASP A 76 13.48 10.60 -9.92
C ASP A 76 13.18 11.79 -8.99
N SER A 77 11.94 12.29 -8.99
CA SER A 77 11.55 13.44 -8.16
C SER A 77 11.49 13.09 -6.67
N ILE A 78 11.09 11.87 -6.33
CA ILE A 78 11.06 11.39 -4.94
C ILE A 78 12.50 11.24 -4.42
N SER A 79 13.37 10.57 -5.16
CA SER A 79 14.77 10.40 -4.76
C SER A 79 15.48 11.74 -4.64
N GLU A 80 15.26 12.67 -5.57
CA GLU A 80 15.83 14.02 -5.52
C GLU A 80 15.32 14.79 -4.29
N TYR A 81 14.03 14.70 -3.98
CA TYR A 81 13.46 15.33 -2.79
C TYR A 81 14.15 14.84 -1.50
N PHE A 82 14.33 13.54 -1.33
CA PHE A 82 14.96 12.97 -0.14
C PHE A 82 16.44 13.33 -0.07
N TYR A 83 17.14 13.32 -1.20
CA TYR A 83 18.55 13.75 -1.30
C TYR A 83 18.71 15.21 -0.85
N GLN A 84 17.90 16.12 -1.39
CA GLN A 84 17.96 17.54 -1.05
C GLN A 84 17.56 17.84 0.40
N SER A 85 16.60 17.08 0.91
CA SER A 85 16.13 17.20 2.29
C SER A 85 17.12 16.60 3.31
N LYS A 86 18.15 15.88 2.86
CA LYS A 86 19.14 15.17 3.70
C LYS A 86 18.51 14.18 4.68
N ILE A 87 17.46 13.49 4.23
CA ILE A 87 16.82 12.39 4.93
C ILE A 87 16.92 11.11 4.11
N ASP A 88 16.90 9.97 4.80
CA ASP A 88 17.02 8.67 4.15
C ASP A 88 15.88 8.45 3.15
N ASP A 89 16.23 8.09 1.91
CA ASP A 89 15.26 7.77 0.88
C ASP A 89 14.60 6.42 1.19
N PRO A 90 13.30 6.39 1.51
CA PRO A 90 12.59 5.14 1.82
C PRO A 90 12.41 4.25 0.58
N THR A 91 12.70 4.73 -0.61
CA THR A 91 12.56 4.02 -1.88
C THR A 91 13.87 3.45 -2.41
N ILE A 92 14.99 3.64 -1.71
CA ILE A 92 16.33 3.21 -2.16
C ILE A 92 16.41 1.72 -2.52
N ASN A 93 15.60 0.89 -1.88
CA ASN A 93 15.52 -0.55 -2.14
C ASN A 93 14.28 -0.95 -2.93
N PHE A 94 13.61 -0.01 -3.60
CA PHE A 94 12.49 -0.34 -4.47
C PHE A 94 13.02 -0.83 -5.83
N ASP A 95 12.39 -1.89 -6.30
CA ASP A 95 12.58 -2.41 -7.66
C ASP A 95 11.33 -2.06 -8.47
N TRP A 96 11.33 -0.84 -9.00
CA TRP A 96 10.19 -0.24 -9.66
C TRP A 96 9.79 -1.00 -10.93
N GLU A 97 8.52 -1.37 -11.02
CA GLU A 97 7.96 -2.06 -12.16
C GLU A 97 6.51 -1.65 -12.39
N TYR A 98 6.13 -1.53 -13.66
CA TYR A 98 4.84 -1.01 -14.08
C TYR A 98 4.15 -1.96 -15.05
N ILE A 99 2.88 -2.30 -14.78
CA ILE A 99 2.03 -3.04 -15.71
C ILE A 99 0.69 -2.35 -15.93
N LEU A 100 0.14 -2.56 -17.11
CA LEU A 100 -1.23 -2.19 -17.46
C LEU A 100 -2.05 -3.46 -17.66
N ILE A 101 -3.06 -3.67 -16.81
CA ILE A 101 -3.93 -4.85 -16.82
C ILE A 101 -5.16 -4.56 -17.70
N ASP A 102 -5.45 -5.43 -18.67
CA ASP A 102 -6.59 -5.30 -19.57
C ASP A 102 -7.90 -5.71 -18.86
N ASN A 103 -8.44 -4.80 -18.09
CA ASN A 103 -9.74 -4.98 -17.46
C ASN A 103 -10.49 -3.66 -17.33
N LYS A 104 -11.35 -3.34 -18.29
CA LYS A 104 -12.16 -2.13 -18.34
C LYS A 104 -13.23 -2.03 -17.25
N LYS A 105 -13.59 -3.17 -16.62
CA LYS A 105 -14.61 -3.18 -15.56
C LYS A 105 -14.04 -2.77 -14.21
N VAL A 106 -12.73 -2.89 -14.03
CA VAL A 106 -12.04 -2.54 -12.79
C VAL A 106 -11.44 -1.14 -12.92
N ARG A 107 -11.94 -0.22 -12.11
CA ARG A 107 -11.44 1.16 -11.99
C ARG A 107 -10.55 1.24 -10.78
N ASN A 108 -9.33 0.72 -10.92
CA ASN A 108 -8.37 0.64 -9.81
C ASN A 108 -6.93 0.80 -10.32
N ALA A 109 -6.06 1.20 -9.42
CA ALA A 109 -4.62 1.09 -9.52
C ALA A 109 -4.10 0.65 -8.15
N TRP A 110 -2.88 0.20 -8.05
CA TRP A 110 -2.24 -0.10 -6.78
C TRP A 110 -0.72 -0.09 -6.90
N CYS A 111 -0.05 0.23 -5.80
CA CYS A 111 1.38 0.09 -5.62
C CYS A 111 1.68 -0.84 -4.45
N MET A 112 2.32 -1.96 -4.72
CA MET A 112 2.78 -2.87 -3.67
C MET A 112 4.07 -2.38 -3.03
N PRO A 113 4.38 -2.85 -1.81
CA PRO A 113 5.70 -2.67 -1.22
C PRO A 113 6.82 -3.03 -2.18
N GLY A 114 7.86 -2.21 -2.23
CA GLY A 114 8.97 -2.40 -3.15
C GLY A 114 8.76 -1.82 -4.56
N GLY A 115 7.72 -1.00 -4.77
CA GLY A 115 7.55 -0.24 -6.01
C GLY A 115 6.92 -1.01 -7.18
N LYS A 116 6.12 -2.06 -6.90
CA LYS A 116 5.42 -2.83 -7.93
C LYS A 116 4.05 -2.22 -8.21
N ILE A 117 3.87 -1.60 -9.39
CA ILE A 117 2.70 -0.79 -9.73
C ILE A 117 1.88 -1.46 -10.83
N ALA A 118 0.57 -1.46 -10.65
CA ALA A 118 -0.37 -1.85 -11.70
C ALA A 118 -1.49 -0.82 -11.85
N VAL A 119 -1.86 -0.58 -13.09
CA VAL A 119 -3.03 0.21 -13.47
C VAL A 119 -3.96 -0.68 -14.26
N TYR A 120 -5.26 -0.61 -14.00
CA TYR A 120 -6.27 -1.28 -14.81
C TYR A 120 -6.74 -0.36 -15.93
N THR A 121 -7.04 -0.93 -17.11
CA THR A 121 -7.54 -0.13 -18.24
C THR A 121 -8.81 0.65 -17.92
N GLY A 122 -9.66 0.15 -17.00
CA GLY A 122 -10.83 0.89 -16.54
C GLY A 122 -10.52 2.14 -15.73
N MET A 123 -9.33 2.25 -15.12
CA MET A 123 -8.90 3.46 -14.43
C MET A 123 -8.59 4.60 -15.41
N LEU A 124 -8.14 4.27 -16.63
CA LEU A 124 -7.86 5.27 -17.65
C LEU A 124 -9.12 6.05 -18.07
N ASP A 125 -10.30 5.42 -17.96
CA ASP A 125 -11.59 6.09 -18.20
C ASP A 125 -11.92 7.13 -17.14
N VAL A 126 -11.37 6.99 -15.92
CA VAL A 126 -11.51 7.94 -14.83
C VAL A 126 -10.49 9.07 -14.92
N THR A 127 -9.23 8.72 -15.17
CA THR A 127 -8.12 9.68 -15.16
C THR A 127 -8.17 10.63 -16.35
N LYS A 128 -8.66 10.17 -17.51
CA LYS A 128 -8.89 10.95 -18.75
C LYS A 128 -7.62 11.51 -19.42
N ASN A 129 -6.64 11.94 -18.65
CA ASN A 129 -5.41 12.57 -19.13
C ASN A 129 -4.20 12.20 -18.26
N THR A 130 -3.03 12.61 -18.67
CA THR A 130 -1.74 12.31 -18.01
C THR A 130 -1.68 12.87 -16.58
N ASN A 131 -2.20 14.08 -16.33
CA ASN A 131 -2.21 14.67 -14.98
C ASN A 131 -3.11 13.88 -14.04
N GLY A 132 -4.28 13.44 -14.54
CA GLY A 132 -5.17 12.58 -13.76
C GLY A 132 -4.55 11.23 -13.46
N LEU A 133 -3.85 10.63 -14.43
CA LEU A 133 -3.15 9.37 -14.21
C LEU A 133 -2.01 9.54 -13.21
N ALA A 134 -1.25 10.63 -13.30
CA ALA A 134 -0.20 10.97 -12.35
C ALA A 134 -0.75 11.17 -10.92
N ALA A 135 -1.91 11.82 -10.77
CA ALA A 135 -2.54 12.01 -9.46
C ALA A 135 -2.87 10.66 -8.78
N ILE A 136 -3.45 9.71 -9.53
CA ILE A 136 -3.73 8.36 -9.01
C ILE A 136 -2.43 7.62 -8.69
N MET A 137 -1.46 7.62 -9.61
CA MET A 137 -0.18 6.94 -9.38
C MET A 137 0.57 7.54 -8.20
N GLY A 138 0.54 8.87 -8.03
CA GLY A 138 1.14 9.55 -6.89
C GLY A 138 0.51 9.13 -5.56
N HIS A 139 -0.81 8.99 -5.49
CA HIS A 139 -1.53 8.47 -4.33
C HIS A 139 -1.09 7.03 -4.00
N GLU A 140 -1.04 6.14 -5.00
CA GLU A 140 -0.62 4.75 -4.80
C GLU A 140 0.86 4.64 -4.39
N VAL A 141 1.74 5.43 -5.00
CA VAL A 141 3.15 5.51 -4.63
C VAL A 141 3.31 6.04 -3.21
N ALA A 142 2.48 7.00 -2.79
CA ALA A 142 2.50 7.53 -1.44
C ALA A 142 2.20 6.45 -0.38
N HIS A 143 1.28 5.53 -0.64
CA HIS A 143 1.06 4.37 0.24
C HIS A 143 2.31 3.52 0.42
N ALA A 144 3.07 3.28 -0.65
CA ALA A 144 4.31 2.51 -0.59
C ALA A 144 5.44 3.27 0.12
N VAL A 145 5.64 4.55 -0.20
CA VAL A 145 6.64 5.43 0.43
C VAL A 145 6.37 5.61 1.92
N ALA A 146 5.12 5.86 2.31
CA ALA A 146 4.70 5.97 3.71
C ALA A 146 4.60 4.60 4.42
N LYS A 147 4.88 3.50 3.73
CA LYS A 147 4.93 2.13 4.28
C LYS A 147 3.62 1.68 4.93
N HIS A 148 2.48 2.12 4.39
CA HIS A 148 1.16 1.82 4.93
C HIS A 148 0.87 0.32 4.98
N SER A 149 1.28 -0.44 3.95
CA SER A 149 1.14 -1.90 3.92
C SER A 149 1.97 -2.61 4.99
N VAL A 150 3.19 -2.09 5.31
CA VAL A 150 4.03 -2.63 6.40
C VAL A 150 3.36 -2.42 7.74
N GLU A 151 2.83 -1.22 7.99
CA GLU A 151 2.10 -0.90 9.21
C GLU A 151 0.85 -1.78 9.37
N ARG A 152 0.08 -1.95 8.31
CA ARG A 152 -1.12 -2.79 8.30
C ARG A 152 -0.77 -4.27 8.57
N ALA A 153 0.21 -4.81 7.86
CA ALA A 153 0.66 -6.18 8.05
C ALA A 153 1.17 -6.41 9.48
N SER A 154 1.88 -5.42 10.06
CA SER A 154 2.35 -5.48 11.45
C SER A 154 1.21 -5.50 12.45
N ARG A 155 0.18 -4.67 12.26
CA ARG A 155 -1.03 -4.68 13.10
C ARG A 155 -1.80 -6.00 12.95
N GLY A 156 -1.93 -6.51 11.73
CA GLY A 156 -2.58 -7.80 11.45
C GLY A 156 -1.85 -8.97 12.12
N ALA A 157 -0.53 -8.95 12.13
CA ALA A 157 0.26 -9.99 12.81
C ALA A 157 0.00 -10.02 14.31
N VAL A 158 -0.09 -8.86 14.97
CA VAL A 158 -0.42 -8.80 16.42
C VAL A 158 -1.84 -9.29 16.68
N LEU A 159 -2.80 -8.88 15.85
CA LEU A 159 -4.20 -9.32 15.99
C LEU A 159 -4.32 -10.84 15.79
N ASN A 160 -3.62 -11.42 14.80
CA ASN A 160 -3.63 -12.86 14.57
C ASN A 160 -2.99 -13.64 15.73
N VAL A 161 -1.91 -13.15 16.31
CA VAL A 161 -1.31 -13.75 17.51
C VAL A 161 -2.26 -13.68 18.68
N SER A 162 -2.92 -12.54 18.91
CA SER A 162 -3.88 -12.41 20.01
C SER A 162 -5.09 -13.31 19.84
N THR A 163 -5.62 -13.46 18.61
CA THR A 163 -6.74 -14.38 18.33
C THR A 163 -6.34 -15.83 18.51
N GLN A 164 -5.14 -16.24 18.13
CA GLN A 164 -4.63 -17.59 18.37
C GLN A 164 -4.48 -17.90 19.86
N VAL A 165 -3.97 -16.95 20.64
CA VAL A 165 -3.88 -17.10 22.12
C VAL A 165 -5.26 -17.23 22.73
N ILE A 166 -6.23 -16.42 22.31
CA ILE A 166 -7.61 -16.49 22.80
C ILE A 166 -8.25 -17.82 22.38
N ASP A 167 -8.00 -18.30 21.15
CA ASP A 167 -8.52 -19.58 20.67
C ASP A 167 -7.97 -20.76 21.49
N ILE A 168 -6.68 -20.75 21.80
CA ILE A 168 -6.06 -21.75 22.69
C ILE A 168 -6.65 -21.69 24.09
N LEU A 169 -6.86 -20.48 24.65
CA LEU A 169 -7.45 -20.29 25.97
C LEU A 169 -8.94 -20.64 26.03
N SER A 170 -9.66 -20.52 24.92
CA SER A 170 -11.10 -20.85 24.80
C SER A 170 -11.37 -22.30 24.39
N GLY A 171 -10.32 -23.13 24.26
CA GLY A 171 -10.45 -24.54 23.89
C GLY A 171 -10.74 -24.76 22.40
N GLY A 172 -10.25 -23.91 21.52
CA GLY A 172 -10.29 -24.12 20.06
C GLY A 172 -11.62 -23.80 19.38
N LYS A 173 -12.49 -23.06 20.01
CA LYS A 173 -13.86 -22.76 19.49
C LYS A 173 -13.87 -21.68 18.37
N LEU A 174 -12.78 -20.96 18.16
CA LEU A 174 -12.67 -19.87 17.18
C LEU A 174 -11.99 -20.27 15.86
N SER A 175 -11.39 -21.45 15.78
CA SER A 175 -10.54 -21.86 14.64
C SER A 175 -11.27 -22.31 13.37
N THR A 176 -12.59 -22.19 13.28
CA THR A 176 -13.38 -22.59 12.11
C THR A 176 -13.53 -21.54 11.03
N VAL A 177 -12.90 -20.38 11.16
CA VAL A 177 -13.04 -19.31 10.16
C VAL A 177 -11.81 -19.21 9.26
N ASN A 178 -11.98 -19.73 8.05
CA ASN A 178 -11.29 -19.41 6.80
C ASN A 178 -9.95 -20.08 6.47
N ARG A 179 -10.06 -21.33 6.01
CA ARG A 179 -9.17 -21.86 4.97
C ARG A 179 -9.96 -22.07 3.66
N THR A 180 -10.38 -20.99 3.01
CA THR A 180 -10.86 -21.03 1.64
C THR A 180 -10.18 -19.96 0.83
N THR A 181 -8.98 -20.24 0.40
CA THR A 181 -8.25 -19.44 -0.57
C THR A 181 -8.68 -19.86 -1.98
N GLY A 182 -9.73 -19.24 -2.47
CA GLY A 182 -9.87 -19.09 -3.91
C GLY A 182 -8.76 -18.17 -4.39
N MET A 183 -7.71 -18.72 -5.00
CA MET A 183 -6.57 -17.95 -5.48
C MET A 183 -6.89 -17.21 -6.78
N ASN A 184 -7.79 -16.25 -6.74
CA ASN A 184 -7.91 -15.23 -7.77
C ASN A 184 -6.98 -14.04 -7.42
N THR A 185 -6.78 -13.13 -8.36
CA THR A 185 -5.92 -11.95 -8.19
C THR A 185 -6.31 -11.12 -6.97
N VAL A 186 -7.61 -10.98 -6.70
CA VAL A 186 -8.14 -10.30 -5.51
C VAL A 186 -7.65 -10.98 -4.22
N GLY A 187 -7.68 -12.32 -4.16
CA GLY A 187 -7.16 -13.07 -3.00
C GLY A 187 -5.66 -12.88 -2.78
N LEU A 188 -4.89 -12.83 -3.87
CA LEU A 188 -3.44 -12.56 -3.80
C LEU A 188 -3.15 -11.15 -3.27
N LEU A 189 -3.85 -10.15 -3.76
CA LEU A 189 -3.71 -8.75 -3.34
C LEU A 189 -4.18 -8.55 -1.89
N SER A 190 -5.26 -9.25 -1.49
CA SER A 190 -5.76 -9.21 -0.12
C SER A 190 -4.77 -9.76 0.90
N GLN A 191 -3.91 -10.72 0.54
CA GLN A 191 -2.87 -11.24 1.43
C GLN A 191 -1.87 -10.16 1.87
N LEU A 192 -1.60 -9.20 0.99
CA LEU A 192 -0.74 -8.03 1.30
C LEU A 192 -1.53 -6.86 1.92
N GLY A 193 -2.83 -7.01 2.08
CA GLY A 193 -3.69 -5.93 2.52
C GLY A 193 -3.97 -4.86 1.46
N ILE A 194 -3.53 -5.03 0.22
CA ILE A 194 -3.64 -4.02 -0.85
C ILE A 194 -5.10 -3.77 -1.24
N MET A 195 -5.95 -4.81 -1.16
CA MET A 195 -7.39 -4.70 -1.45
C MET A 195 -8.23 -4.37 -0.22
N ASN A 196 -7.62 -4.29 0.96
CA ASN A 196 -8.32 -3.89 2.17
C ASN A 196 -8.18 -2.37 2.36
N PRO A 197 -9.22 -1.70 2.86
CA PRO A 197 -9.17 -0.26 3.06
C PRO A 197 -8.03 0.15 4.00
N PHE A 198 -7.37 1.21 3.66
CA PHE A 198 -6.50 1.91 4.58
C PHE A 198 -7.36 2.71 5.55
N ASN A 199 -6.86 2.98 6.74
CA ASN A 199 -7.63 3.81 7.66
C ASN A 199 -7.59 5.28 7.17
N ARG A 200 -8.58 6.09 7.59
CA ARG A 200 -8.71 7.48 7.14
C ARG A 200 -7.45 8.33 7.29
N LYS A 201 -6.63 8.06 8.31
CA LYS A 201 -5.36 8.79 8.51
C LYS A 201 -4.34 8.43 7.44
N GLN A 202 -4.27 7.15 7.05
CA GLN A 202 -3.38 6.69 5.99
C GLN A 202 -3.83 7.18 4.62
N GLU A 203 -5.15 7.23 4.37
CA GLU A 203 -5.71 7.82 3.14
C GLU A 203 -5.38 9.31 3.05
N SER A 204 -5.66 10.10 4.10
CA SER A 204 -5.31 11.52 4.12
C SER A 204 -3.81 11.78 3.97
N GLU A 205 -2.97 10.89 4.50
CA GLU A 205 -1.52 10.96 4.33
C GLU A 205 -1.12 10.64 2.88
N ALA A 206 -1.74 9.63 2.27
CA ALA A 206 -1.49 9.27 0.87
C ALA A 206 -1.97 10.36 -0.09
N ASP A 207 -3.12 10.98 0.15
CA ASP A 207 -3.59 12.14 -0.61
C ASP A 207 -2.59 13.30 -0.54
N TYR A 208 -2.14 13.64 0.66
CA TYR A 208 -1.19 14.73 0.87
C TYR A 208 0.15 14.47 0.17
N LEU A 209 0.74 13.30 0.41
CA LEU A 209 2.02 12.92 -0.20
C LEU A 209 1.91 12.71 -1.71
N GLY A 210 0.80 12.14 -2.17
CA GLY A 210 0.53 11.93 -3.59
C GLY A 210 0.46 13.24 -4.38
N MET A 211 -0.15 14.27 -3.80
CA MET A 211 -0.13 15.62 -4.38
C MET A 211 1.29 16.20 -4.44
N ILE A 212 2.10 16.02 -3.38
CA ILE A 212 3.49 16.45 -3.37
C ILE A 212 4.27 15.75 -4.48
N PHE A 213 4.21 14.42 -4.57
CA PHE A 213 4.94 13.65 -5.57
C PHE A 213 4.51 13.98 -7.00
N SER A 214 3.21 14.14 -7.23
CA SER A 214 2.70 14.57 -8.53
C SER A 214 3.19 15.97 -8.91
N SER A 215 3.19 16.91 -7.97
CA SER A 215 3.68 18.27 -8.17
C SER A 215 5.17 18.32 -8.45
N LEU A 216 5.99 17.62 -7.66
CA LEU A 216 7.42 17.51 -7.86
C LEU A 216 7.79 16.92 -9.24
N SER A 217 6.96 15.99 -9.71
CA SER A 217 7.10 15.36 -11.03
C SER A 217 6.59 16.23 -12.20
N GLY A 218 6.14 17.46 -11.92
CA GLY A 218 5.70 18.44 -12.91
C GLY A 218 4.26 18.26 -13.40
N TYR A 219 3.42 17.51 -12.67
CA TYR A 219 2.02 17.31 -13.03
C TYR A 219 1.08 18.28 -12.31
N ASP A 220 -0.03 18.59 -12.97
CA ASP A 220 -1.06 19.50 -12.43
C ASP A 220 -1.93 18.79 -11.39
N ILE A 221 -1.69 19.10 -10.12
CA ILE A 221 -2.41 18.51 -8.98
C ILE A 221 -3.89 18.89 -8.92
N ARG A 222 -4.36 19.92 -9.67
CA ARG A 222 -5.78 20.29 -9.72
C ARG A 222 -6.65 19.20 -10.33
N GLU A 223 -6.06 18.30 -11.11
CA GLU A 223 -6.77 17.12 -11.62
C GLU A 223 -7.19 16.14 -10.51
N THR A 224 -6.55 16.16 -9.35
CA THR A 224 -6.94 15.32 -8.21
C THR A 224 -8.41 15.55 -7.84
N VAL A 225 -8.85 16.80 -7.73
CA VAL A 225 -10.24 17.13 -7.40
C VAL A 225 -11.21 16.58 -8.44
N LYS A 226 -10.88 16.75 -9.73
CA LYS A 226 -11.74 16.26 -10.83
C LYS A 226 -11.84 14.72 -10.86
N ILE A 227 -10.80 14.03 -10.43
CA ILE A 227 -10.85 12.57 -10.30
C ILE A 227 -11.87 12.17 -9.23
N TRP A 228 -11.87 12.82 -8.08
CA TRP A 228 -12.85 12.59 -7.02
C TRP A 228 -14.28 12.75 -7.51
N GLU A 229 -14.56 13.82 -8.26
CA GLU A 229 -15.86 14.08 -8.85
C GLU A 229 -16.27 12.95 -9.81
N ARG A 230 -15.37 12.56 -10.74
CA ARG A 230 -15.63 11.46 -11.69
C ARG A 230 -15.85 10.12 -10.97
N MET A 231 -15.04 9.79 -9.96
CA MET A 231 -15.22 8.57 -9.19
C MET A 231 -16.55 8.53 -8.46
N LYS A 232 -17.00 9.65 -7.90
CA LYS A 232 -18.30 9.78 -7.27
C LYS A 232 -19.44 9.55 -8.27
N GLU A 233 -19.34 10.10 -9.48
CA GLU A 233 -20.30 9.86 -10.55
C GLU A 233 -20.36 8.38 -10.95
N PHE A 234 -19.21 7.74 -11.18
CA PHE A 234 -19.14 6.32 -11.54
C PHE A 234 -19.74 5.41 -10.45
N ASN A 235 -19.61 5.78 -9.19
CA ASN A 235 -20.17 5.05 -8.06
C ASN A 235 -21.65 5.40 -7.77
N LYS A 236 -22.31 6.21 -8.61
CA LYS A 236 -23.70 6.64 -8.44
C LYS A 236 -23.98 7.23 -7.06
N GLY A 237 -23.08 8.05 -6.55
CA GLY A 237 -23.18 8.69 -5.24
C GLY A 237 -22.94 7.76 -4.03
N LYS A 238 -22.62 6.50 -4.23
CA LYS A 238 -22.09 5.64 -3.17
C LYS A 238 -20.68 6.13 -2.81
N ALA A 239 -20.26 5.86 -1.56
CA ALA A 239 -18.90 6.17 -1.13
C ALA A 239 -17.90 5.69 -2.19
N PRO A 240 -16.86 6.49 -2.51
CA PRO A 240 -15.80 6.05 -3.41
C PRO A 240 -15.18 4.73 -2.94
N PRO A 241 -14.52 3.98 -3.83
CA PRO A 241 -13.66 2.89 -3.39
C PRO A 241 -12.72 3.38 -2.29
N GLU A 242 -12.38 2.51 -1.38
CA GLU A 242 -11.70 2.79 -0.11
C GLU A 242 -10.36 3.52 -0.22
N PHE A 243 -9.73 3.54 -1.39
CA PHE A 243 -8.56 4.38 -1.64
C PHE A 243 -8.89 5.88 -1.71
N MET A 244 -10.16 6.26 -1.56
CA MET A 244 -10.67 7.62 -1.69
C MET A 244 -11.67 8.01 -0.58
N SER A 245 -11.67 7.35 0.59
CA SER A 245 -12.63 7.66 1.67
C SER A 245 -12.00 8.37 2.88
#